data_95baf1d2dcc6a4a40db01d689c37d864
#
_entry.id   95baf1d2dcc6a4a40db01d689c37d864
#
_cell.length_a   1.000
_cell.length_b   1.000
_cell.length_c   1.000
_cell.angle_alpha   90.00
_cell.angle_beta   90.00
_cell.angle_gamma   90.00
#
_symmetry.space_group_name_H-M   'P 1'
#
loop_
_entity.id
_entity.type
_entity.pdbx_description
1 polymer ?
#
loop_
_entity_poly.entity_id
_entity_poly.type
_entity_poly.pdbx_seq_one_letter_code
_entity_poly.pdbx_strand_id
1 'polypeptide(L)'
;YNIGGALNRSCCTRANQKGPLEQGFRGNAKNLDLNRDFMKADSRNALTFHKIFAFLEPEFLVDTHTSNGADYQYTMTLIHSQLDMIAPHLANTYRYSLIPDLYTAMESSYPMVPYVDLVGKTPEEGIIDFPDFPRYSTGYASLYNCFGFTSEAHMLKPYRDRVMATYHFLKALAQWTSDHDREVVMNKQKADRELRKQGTFYMNHELDSAQVDSVFFKGFRAEFFTSDVTGLERLRYDQSTPWEGYIPHFKNYKNVDPVIAPK
;
A
#
# COMPACT_ATOMS: atom_id res chain seq x y z
N TYR A 1 0.39 13.62 9.47
CA TYR A 1 1.13 14.68 8.77
C TYR A 1 2.51 14.92 9.40
N ASN A 2 3.56 14.93 8.56
CA ASN A 2 4.88 15.42 8.93
C ASN A 2 4.95 16.93 8.62
N ILE A 3 4.53 17.76 9.56
CA ILE A 3 4.51 19.23 9.41
C ILE A 3 5.91 19.77 9.10
N GLY A 4 6.95 19.24 9.76
CA GLY A 4 8.33 19.63 9.50
C GLY A 4 8.74 19.41 8.05
N GLY A 5 8.41 18.25 7.48
CA GLY A 5 8.67 17.95 6.07
C GLY A 5 7.81 18.77 5.10
N ALA A 6 6.58 19.14 5.49
CA ALA A 6 5.71 19.95 4.65
C ALA A 6 6.18 21.43 4.57
N LEU A 7 6.70 21.96 5.66
CA LEU A 7 7.13 23.37 5.74
C LEU A 7 8.59 23.58 5.36
N ASN A 8 9.47 22.62 5.68
CA ASN A 8 10.92 22.72 5.41
C ASN A 8 11.28 21.87 4.20
N ARG A 9 11.24 22.46 3.04
CA ARG A 9 11.55 21.80 1.77
C ARG A 9 12.96 22.16 1.31
N SER A 10 13.60 21.22 0.61
CA SER A 10 14.89 21.44 -0.03
C SER A 10 15.02 20.60 -1.31
N CYS A 11 15.98 20.94 -2.17
CA CYS A 11 16.23 20.24 -3.44
C CYS A 11 16.72 18.80 -3.30
N CYS A 12 17.23 18.43 -2.10
CA CYS A 12 18.16 17.29 -2.04
C CYS A 12 17.73 16.17 -1.10
N THR A 13 16.53 16.23 -0.50
CA THR A 13 16.01 15.21 0.43
C THR A 13 15.43 13.98 -0.27
N ARG A 14 15.12 14.10 -1.58
CA ARG A 14 14.55 13.05 -2.44
C ARG A 14 15.18 13.11 -3.83
N ALA A 15 16.50 13.00 -3.91
CA ALA A 15 17.29 13.19 -5.13
C ALA A 15 16.88 12.29 -6.31
N ASN A 16 16.35 11.12 -6.06
CA ASN A 16 15.89 10.15 -7.06
C ASN A 16 14.43 10.33 -7.49
N GLN A 17 13.72 11.31 -6.93
CA GLN A 17 12.30 11.55 -7.21
C GLN A 17 12.14 12.57 -8.36
N LYS A 18 11.33 12.24 -9.38
CA LYS A 18 11.08 13.13 -10.53
C LYS A 18 10.12 14.27 -10.17
N GLY A 19 10.66 15.26 -9.45
CA GLY A 19 9.93 16.43 -8.95
C GLY A 19 9.06 16.14 -7.71
N PRO A 20 8.54 17.19 -7.04
CA PRO A 20 8.84 18.61 -7.29
C PRO A 20 10.31 18.95 -7.01
N LEU A 21 10.77 20.16 -7.39
CA LEU A 21 12.16 20.59 -7.18
C LEU A 21 12.55 20.65 -5.69
N GLU A 22 11.61 21.03 -4.85
CA GLU A 22 11.79 21.06 -3.39
C GLU A 22 10.88 20.05 -2.72
N GLN A 23 11.46 19.21 -1.90
CA GLN A 23 10.76 18.13 -1.20
C GLN A 23 11.02 18.21 0.30
N GLY A 24 10.09 17.67 1.09
CA GLY A 24 10.26 17.55 2.52
C GLY A 24 11.09 16.33 2.92
N PHE A 25 11.77 16.44 4.05
CA PHE A 25 12.45 15.31 4.66
C PHE A 25 11.42 14.28 5.17
N ARG A 26 11.72 12.99 5.02
CA ARG A 26 10.82 11.89 5.39
C ARG A 26 10.55 11.81 6.89
N GLY A 27 11.59 11.93 7.70
CA GLY A 27 11.46 11.90 9.16
C GLY A 27 10.80 13.15 9.73
N ASN A 28 10.17 13.02 10.87
CA ASN A 28 9.66 14.16 11.63
C ASN A 28 10.81 14.94 12.30
N ALA A 29 10.49 15.96 13.11
CA ALA A 29 11.49 16.79 13.80
C ALA A 29 12.44 16.02 14.75
N LYS A 30 12.07 14.78 15.14
CA LYS A 30 12.91 13.85 15.91
C LYS A 30 13.56 12.77 15.06
N ASN A 31 13.52 12.92 13.74
CA ASN A 31 14.01 11.94 12.76
C ASN A 31 13.33 10.56 12.87
N LEU A 32 12.06 10.51 13.29
CA LEU A 32 11.27 9.30 13.30
C LEU A 32 10.54 9.14 11.97
N ASP A 33 10.56 7.93 11.42
CA ASP A 33 9.75 7.56 10.27
C ASP A 33 8.31 7.29 10.71
N LEU A 34 7.38 8.18 10.37
CA LEU A 34 5.98 8.07 10.77
C LEU A 34 5.28 6.84 10.17
N ASN A 35 5.77 6.36 9.02
CA ASN A 35 5.27 5.12 8.42
C ASN A 35 5.83 3.84 9.08
N ARG A 36 6.42 3.95 10.25
CA ARG A 36 6.86 2.84 11.12
C ARG A 36 6.30 2.99 12.54
N ASP A 37 5.44 3.98 12.76
CA ASP A 37 5.06 4.44 14.09
C ASP A 37 3.55 4.27 14.39
N PHE A 38 2.78 3.69 13.48
CA PHE A 38 1.33 3.52 13.67
C PHE A 38 0.99 2.72 14.95
N MET A 39 1.66 1.61 15.20
CA MET A 39 1.43 0.81 16.40
C MET A 39 2.26 1.26 17.59
N LYS A 40 3.52 1.68 17.36
CA LYS A 40 4.46 2.03 18.43
C LYS A 40 4.09 3.32 19.15
N ALA A 41 3.57 4.31 18.40
CA ALA A 41 3.17 5.62 18.94
C ALA A 41 4.30 6.35 19.69
N ASP A 42 5.55 6.25 19.23
CA ASP A 42 6.71 6.94 19.81
C ASP A 42 6.68 8.46 19.58
N SER A 43 5.99 8.88 18.52
CA SER A 43 5.89 10.30 18.15
C SER A 43 4.59 10.94 18.63
N ARG A 44 4.64 12.26 18.86
CA ARG A 44 3.41 13.04 19.07
C ARG A 44 2.48 13.01 17.86
N ASN A 45 3.03 12.82 16.66
CA ASN A 45 2.25 12.66 15.44
C ASN A 45 1.37 11.41 15.52
N ALA A 46 1.93 10.25 15.87
CA ALA A 46 1.19 9.01 16.03
C ALA A 46 0.17 9.08 17.16
N LEU A 47 0.54 9.60 18.33
CA LEU A 47 -0.39 9.81 19.43
C LEU A 47 -1.58 10.71 19.07
N THR A 48 -1.34 11.75 18.26
CA THR A 48 -2.41 12.63 17.77
C THR A 48 -3.28 11.90 16.75
N PHE A 49 -2.66 11.15 15.86
CA PHE A 49 -3.37 10.31 14.88
C PHE A 49 -4.29 9.32 15.57
N HIS A 50 -3.81 8.60 16.61
CA HIS A 50 -4.63 7.65 17.38
C HIS A 50 -5.87 8.31 18.00
N LYS A 51 -5.71 9.51 18.57
CA LYS A 51 -6.86 10.26 19.13
C LYS A 51 -7.88 10.64 18.08
N ILE A 52 -7.42 11.10 16.90
CA ILE A 52 -8.30 11.46 15.79
C ILE A 52 -8.97 10.20 15.24
N PHE A 53 -8.23 9.12 15.03
CA PHE A 53 -8.74 7.87 14.51
C PHE A 53 -9.81 7.27 15.44
N ALA A 54 -9.53 7.24 16.74
CA ALA A 54 -10.48 6.76 17.75
C ALA A 54 -11.73 7.66 17.90
N PHE A 55 -11.61 8.96 17.65
CA PHE A 55 -12.73 9.89 17.68
C PHE A 55 -13.63 9.76 16.44
N LEU A 56 -13.02 9.54 15.28
CA LEU A 56 -13.76 9.44 14.01
C LEU A 56 -14.35 8.04 13.77
N GLU A 57 -13.72 6.98 14.31
CA GLU A 57 -14.06 5.58 14.07
C GLU A 57 -14.30 5.27 12.57
N PRO A 58 -13.36 5.63 11.67
CA PRO A 58 -13.60 5.67 10.24
C PRO A 58 -13.83 4.26 9.67
N GLU A 59 -14.64 4.17 8.62
CA GLU A 59 -14.79 2.98 7.79
C GLU A 59 -13.63 2.81 6.82
N PHE A 60 -13.03 3.92 6.37
CA PHE A 60 -11.90 3.93 5.43
C PHE A 60 -10.71 4.72 5.96
N LEU A 61 -9.52 4.18 5.75
CA LEU A 61 -8.25 4.89 5.90
C LEU A 61 -7.48 4.81 4.58
N VAL A 62 -7.13 5.96 4.03
CA VAL A 62 -6.24 6.04 2.86
C VAL A 62 -4.97 6.77 3.25
N ASP A 63 -3.84 6.11 3.05
CA ASP A 63 -2.51 6.70 3.19
C ASP A 63 -1.91 6.92 1.80
N THR A 64 -1.51 8.15 1.48
CA THR A 64 -1.03 8.50 0.15
C THR A 64 0.49 8.60 0.13
N HIS A 65 1.12 7.76 -0.68
CA HIS A 65 2.56 7.57 -0.73
C HIS A 65 3.16 7.85 -2.11
N THR A 66 4.48 7.86 -2.12
CA THR A 66 5.31 7.79 -3.32
C THR A 66 6.23 6.58 -3.20
N SER A 67 6.02 5.59 -4.07
CA SER A 67 6.83 4.37 -4.11
C SER A 67 8.19 4.57 -4.77
N ASN A 68 9.10 3.65 -4.49
CA ASN A 68 10.39 3.47 -5.15
C ASN A 68 10.48 2.04 -5.75
N GLY A 69 11.66 1.59 -6.10
CA GLY A 69 11.91 0.24 -6.58
C GLY A 69 11.99 0.14 -8.11
N ALA A 70 11.48 -0.96 -8.66
CA ALA A 70 11.47 -1.23 -10.09
C ALA A 70 10.75 -0.14 -10.88
N ASP A 71 11.26 0.20 -12.07
CA ASP A 71 10.52 1.08 -12.98
C ASP A 71 9.58 0.25 -13.86
N TYR A 72 8.38 0.76 -14.04
CA TYR A 72 7.30 0.13 -14.80
C TYR A 72 6.40 1.21 -15.43
N GLN A 73 5.44 0.80 -16.29
CA GLN A 73 4.64 1.77 -17.03
C GLN A 73 3.52 2.43 -16.22
N TYR A 74 3.09 1.83 -15.10
CA TYR A 74 2.04 2.37 -14.25
C TYR A 74 2.50 3.62 -13.48
N THR A 75 1.59 4.59 -13.31
CA THR A 75 1.83 5.76 -12.47
C THR A 75 1.56 5.46 -10.99
N MET A 76 0.62 4.56 -10.72
CA MET A 76 0.19 4.20 -9.37
C MET A 76 0.13 2.69 -9.20
N THR A 77 0.51 2.24 -8.02
CA THR A 77 0.24 0.91 -7.51
C THR A 77 -0.59 1.01 -6.22
N LEU A 78 -1.23 -0.09 -5.82
CA LEU A 78 -2.14 -0.10 -4.69
C LEU A 78 -1.77 -1.19 -3.69
N ILE A 79 -1.68 -0.81 -2.41
CA ILE A 79 -1.71 -1.73 -1.28
C ILE A 79 -3.11 -1.61 -0.66
N HIS A 80 -3.71 -2.71 -0.29
CA HIS A 80 -4.91 -2.77 0.53
C HIS A 80 -4.65 -3.63 1.76
N SER A 81 -5.52 -3.56 2.76
CA SER A 81 -5.45 -4.47 3.91
C SER A 81 -5.36 -5.92 3.43
N GLN A 82 -4.40 -6.68 3.97
CA GLN A 82 -4.18 -8.08 3.56
C GLN A 82 -5.42 -8.93 3.90
N LEU A 83 -6.00 -9.56 2.86
CA LEU A 83 -7.33 -10.17 2.94
C LEU A 83 -7.40 -11.39 3.88
N ASP A 84 -6.28 -12.08 4.07
CA ASP A 84 -6.20 -13.24 4.96
C ASP A 84 -6.01 -12.85 6.44
N MET A 85 -5.81 -11.53 6.71
CA MET A 85 -5.60 -10.98 8.05
C MET A 85 -6.83 -10.24 8.61
N ILE A 86 -7.91 -10.14 7.84
CA ILE A 86 -9.13 -9.43 8.21
C ILE A 86 -10.35 -10.35 8.27
N ALA A 87 -11.46 -9.85 8.80
CA ALA A 87 -12.70 -10.63 8.87
C ALA A 87 -13.14 -11.10 7.45
N PRO A 88 -13.54 -12.37 7.28
CA PRO A 88 -13.80 -12.95 5.95
C PRO A 88 -14.82 -12.19 5.10
N HIS A 89 -15.83 -11.58 5.71
CA HIS A 89 -16.83 -10.81 4.96
C HIS A 89 -16.28 -9.43 4.51
N LEU A 90 -15.37 -8.82 5.25
CA LEU A 90 -14.62 -7.65 4.78
C LEU A 90 -13.70 -8.04 3.61
N ALA A 91 -12.98 -9.15 3.74
CA ALA A 91 -12.14 -9.68 2.66
C ALA A 91 -12.96 -9.94 1.39
N ASN A 92 -14.19 -10.44 1.52
CA ASN A 92 -15.09 -10.65 0.38
C ASN A 92 -15.53 -9.34 -0.27
N THR A 93 -15.84 -8.30 0.49
CA THR A 93 -16.14 -6.96 -0.06
C THR A 93 -14.96 -6.42 -0.86
N TYR A 94 -13.73 -6.51 -0.32
CA TYR A 94 -12.53 -6.15 -1.08
C TYR A 94 -12.40 -6.95 -2.38
N ARG A 95 -12.45 -8.27 -2.27
CA ARG A 95 -12.13 -9.21 -3.38
C ARG A 95 -13.14 -9.16 -4.51
N TYR A 96 -14.43 -9.04 -4.20
CA TYR A 96 -15.49 -9.23 -5.19
C TYR A 96 -16.21 -7.95 -5.62
N SER A 97 -15.97 -6.84 -4.94
CA SER A 97 -16.59 -5.55 -5.28
C SER A 97 -15.56 -4.42 -5.30
N LEU A 98 -15.05 -4.00 -4.15
CA LEU A 98 -14.27 -2.77 -3.99
C LEU A 98 -13.02 -2.72 -4.88
N ILE A 99 -12.16 -3.76 -4.84
CA ILE A 99 -10.92 -3.77 -5.63
C ILE A 99 -11.21 -3.84 -7.14
N PRO A 100 -12.06 -4.76 -7.65
CA PRO A 100 -12.39 -4.80 -9.08
C PRO A 100 -12.96 -3.50 -9.60
N ASP A 101 -13.87 -2.87 -8.84
CA ASP A 101 -14.51 -1.62 -9.25
C ASP A 101 -13.52 -0.45 -9.28
N LEU A 102 -12.61 -0.36 -8.29
CA LEU A 102 -11.55 0.66 -8.27
C LEU A 102 -10.58 0.49 -9.44
N TYR A 103 -10.15 -0.73 -9.77
CA TYR A 103 -9.29 -0.97 -10.92
C TYR A 103 -9.99 -0.58 -12.22
N THR A 104 -11.27 -0.96 -12.38
CA THR A 104 -12.10 -0.59 -13.54
C THR A 104 -12.25 0.94 -13.67
N ALA A 105 -12.53 1.63 -12.56
CA ALA A 105 -12.69 3.09 -12.56
C ALA A 105 -11.39 3.82 -12.93
N MET A 106 -10.24 3.23 -12.63
CA MET A 106 -8.93 3.83 -12.92
C MET A 106 -8.38 3.48 -14.32
N GLU A 107 -8.90 2.44 -14.97
CA GLU A 107 -8.34 1.87 -16.22
C GLU A 107 -8.16 2.91 -17.34
N SER A 108 -9.13 3.80 -17.53
CA SER A 108 -9.12 4.78 -18.63
C SER A 108 -8.22 6.00 -18.38
N SER A 109 -7.83 6.27 -17.12
CA SER A 109 -7.09 7.48 -16.74
C SER A 109 -5.67 7.17 -16.25
N TYR A 110 -5.58 6.39 -15.20
CA TYR A 110 -4.33 5.96 -14.56
C TYR A 110 -4.48 4.50 -14.14
N PRO A 111 -4.30 3.54 -15.07
CA PRO A 111 -4.40 2.12 -14.75
C PRO A 111 -3.45 1.76 -13.60
N MET A 112 -3.91 0.88 -12.72
CA MET A 112 -3.18 0.47 -11.54
C MET A 112 -2.77 -1.01 -11.63
N VAL A 113 -1.83 -1.39 -10.78
CA VAL A 113 -1.42 -2.78 -10.53
C VAL A 113 -1.20 -2.92 -9.01
N PRO A 114 -1.24 -4.13 -8.43
CA PRO A 114 -0.80 -4.33 -7.06
C PRO A 114 0.59 -3.77 -6.80
N TYR A 115 0.89 -3.38 -5.56
CA TYR A 115 2.21 -2.86 -5.22
C TYR A 115 3.31 -3.85 -5.61
N VAL A 116 4.39 -3.30 -6.20
CA VAL A 116 5.46 -4.12 -6.77
C VAL A 116 6.51 -4.41 -5.70
N ASP A 117 6.20 -5.38 -4.84
CA ASP A 117 7.18 -6.02 -3.95
C ASP A 117 7.72 -7.26 -4.66
N LEU A 118 9.02 -7.29 -4.95
CA LEU A 118 9.61 -8.26 -5.86
C LEU A 118 9.93 -9.58 -5.17
N VAL A 119 9.59 -10.70 -5.82
CA VAL A 119 10.05 -12.03 -5.43
C VAL A 119 11.55 -12.17 -5.65
N GLY A 120 12.04 -11.68 -6.76
CA GLY A 120 13.44 -11.73 -7.17
C GLY A 120 14.03 -10.35 -7.43
N LYS A 121 14.80 -10.22 -8.52
CA LYS A 121 15.45 -8.94 -8.86
C LYS A 121 14.60 -8.05 -9.78
N THR A 122 13.70 -8.64 -10.53
CA THR A 122 12.89 -7.94 -11.54
C THR A 122 11.42 -8.36 -11.49
N PRO A 123 10.48 -7.54 -12.00
CA PRO A 123 9.06 -7.86 -11.99
C PRO A 123 8.69 -9.14 -12.74
N GLU A 124 9.47 -9.55 -13.74
CA GLU A 124 9.26 -10.79 -14.50
C GLU A 124 9.35 -12.04 -13.63
N GLU A 125 10.09 -11.97 -12.52
CA GLU A 125 10.23 -13.06 -11.56
C GLU A 125 9.02 -13.18 -10.62
N GLY A 126 8.14 -12.18 -10.62
CA GLY A 126 6.91 -12.13 -9.84
C GLY A 126 6.89 -11.06 -8.77
N ILE A 127 5.68 -10.82 -8.26
CA ILE A 127 5.43 -9.87 -7.17
C ILE A 127 4.69 -10.53 -6.01
N ILE A 128 4.86 -9.96 -4.82
CA ILE A 128 4.20 -10.41 -3.59
C ILE A 128 3.28 -9.28 -3.12
N ASP A 129 2.06 -9.61 -2.70
CA ASP A 129 1.22 -8.66 -1.97
C ASP A 129 1.91 -8.31 -0.65
N PHE A 130 2.12 -7.02 -0.43
CA PHE A 130 2.79 -6.54 0.75
C PHE A 130 1.95 -6.85 2.02
N PRO A 131 2.49 -7.61 3.00
CA PRO A 131 1.77 -7.91 4.22
C PRO A 131 1.86 -6.71 5.15
N ASP A 132 0.97 -5.75 4.96
CA ASP A 132 1.00 -4.49 5.69
C ASP A 132 0.64 -4.72 7.18
N PHE A 133 1.64 -5.09 7.97
CA PHE A 133 1.49 -5.31 9.41
C PHE A 133 1.13 -4.01 10.16
N PRO A 134 0.60 -4.09 11.41
CA PRO A 134 0.09 -2.92 12.16
C PRO A 134 1.08 -1.78 12.42
N ARG A 135 2.38 -1.98 12.14
CA ARG A 135 3.36 -0.88 12.14
C ARG A 135 3.13 0.14 11.02
N TYR A 136 2.38 -0.26 9.97
CA TYR A 136 2.00 0.53 8.80
C TYR A 136 0.52 0.91 8.87
N SER A 137 0.09 1.80 7.97
CA SER A 137 -1.25 2.40 7.98
C SER A 137 -2.37 1.40 7.74
N THR A 138 -2.28 0.56 6.70
CA THR A 138 -3.36 -0.37 6.34
C THR A 138 -3.46 -1.52 7.33
N GLY A 139 -2.33 -2.02 7.84
CA GLY A 139 -2.31 -3.01 8.90
C GLY A 139 -2.83 -2.47 10.24
N TYR A 140 -2.55 -1.20 10.56
CA TYR A 140 -3.17 -0.54 11.71
C TYR A 140 -4.70 -0.41 11.54
N ALA A 141 -5.15 0.02 10.36
CA ALA A 141 -6.57 0.10 10.04
C ALA A 141 -7.30 -1.24 10.20
N SER A 142 -6.65 -2.34 9.80
CA SER A 142 -7.18 -3.70 9.90
C SER A 142 -7.50 -4.12 11.33
N LEU A 143 -6.74 -3.64 12.33
CA LEU A 143 -7.03 -3.90 13.76
C LEU A 143 -8.39 -3.35 14.20
N TYR A 144 -8.92 -2.38 13.47
CA TYR A 144 -10.20 -1.71 13.77
C TYR A 144 -11.29 -2.04 12.74
N ASN A 145 -11.12 -3.11 11.97
CA ASN A 145 -12.04 -3.47 10.89
C ASN A 145 -12.32 -2.31 9.91
N CYS A 146 -11.34 -1.43 9.74
CA CYS A 146 -11.38 -0.30 8.84
C CYS A 146 -10.79 -0.73 7.48
N PHE A 147 -11.42 -0.35 6.38
CA PHE A 147 -10.91 -0.59 5.03
C PHE A 147 -9.68 0.30 4.79
N GLY A 148 -8.49 -0.32 4.76
CA GLY A 148 -7.21 0.36 4.60
C GLY A 148 -6.71 0.32 3.16
N PHE A 149 -6.21 1.45 2.67
CA PHE A 149 -5.49 1.55 1.39
C PHE A 149 -4.23 2.38 1.55
N THR A 150 -3.16 1.96 0.88
CA THR A 150 -2.01 2.80 0.61
C THR A 150 -1.87 2.95 -0.91
N SER A 151 -2.10 4.17 -1.40
CA SER A 151 -1.89 4.50 -2.81
C SER A 151 -0.43 4.90 -3.02
N GLU A 152 0.27 4.17 -3.90
CA GLU A 152 1.70 4.31 -4.13
C GLU A 152 1.96 4.89 -5.52
N ALA A 153 2.09 6.22 -5.61
CA ALA A 153 2.45 6.90 -6.85
C ALA A 153 3.96 6.80 -7.10
N HIS A 154 4.37 6.25 -8.26
CA HIS A 154 5.77 5.90 -8.52
C HIS A 154 6.68 7.13 -8.67
N MET A 155 7.77 7.19 -7.92
CA MET A 155 8.68 8.34 -7.84
C MET A 155 9.30 8.77 -9.18
N LEU A 156 9.46 7.85 -10.14
CA LEU A 156 10.04 8.12 -11.45
C LEU A 156 9.02 8.69 -12.46
N LYS A 157 7.75 8.77 -12.09
CA LYS A 157 6.71 9.40 -12.94
C LYS A 157 6.67 10.91 -12.71
N PRO A 158 6.22 11.70 -13.71
CA PRO A 158 6.09 13.15 -13.58
C PRO A 158 5.25 13.54 -12.35
N TYR A 159 5.64 14.60 -11.67
CA TYR A 159 4.94 15.04 -10.44
C TYR A 159 3.45 15.26 -10.67
N ARG A 160 3.08 15.92 -11.79
CA ARG A 160 1.68 16.15 -12.14
C ARG A 160 0.88 14.86 -12.25
N ASP A 161 1.44 13.85 -12.92
CA ASP A 161 0.74 12.57 -13.14
C ASP A 161 0.55 11.82 -11.81
N ARG A 162 1.54 11.87 -10.92
CA ARG A 162 1.42 11.30 -9.57
C ARG A 162 0.31 11.96 -8.75
N VAL A 163 0.20 13.28 -8.81
CA VAL A 163 -0.88 14.03 -8.13
C VAL A 163 -2.23 13.66 -8.73
N MET A 164 -2.34 13.64 -10.05
CA MET A 164 -3.60 13.36 -10.75
C MET A 164 -4.03 11.90 -10.56
N ALA A 165 -3.11 10.94 -10.59
CA ALA A 165 -3.43 9.54 -10.32
C ALA A 165 -3.99 9.37 -8.89
N THR A 166 -3.36 9.98 -7.89
CA THR A 166 -3.87 9.98 -6.50
C THR A 166 -5.24 10.64 -6.40
N TYR A 167 -5.45 11.77 -7.07
CA TYR A 167 -6.74 12.46 -7.09
C TYR A 167 -7.85 11.58 -7.71
N HIS A 168 -7.57 10.95 -8.86
CA HIS A 168 -8.54 10.07 -9.52
C HIS A 168 -8.88 8.86 -8.66
N PHE A 169 -7.88 8.25 -8.01
CA PHE A 169 -8.09 7.16 -7.08
C PHE A 169 -9.01 7.57 -5.90
N LEU A 170 -8.71 8.69 -5.25
CA LEU A 170 -9.53 9.18 -4.14
C LEU A 170 -10.96 9.51 -4.58
N LYS A 171 -11.13 10.05 -5.78
CA LYS A 171 -12.45 10.31 -6.37
C LYS A 171 -13.21 9.01 -6.64
N ALA A 172 -12.55 8.00 -7.23
CA ALA A 172 -13.17 6.70 -7.49
C ALA A 172 -13.59 6.01 -6.20
N LEU A 173 -12.73 6.03 -5.17
CA LEU A 173 -13.05 5.47 -3.87
C LEU A 173 -14.23 6.19 -3.19
N ALA A 174 -14.26 7.54 -3.25
CA ALA A 174 -15.37 8.32 -2.69
C ALA A 174 -16.69 8.01 -3.40
N GLN A 175 -16.67 7.85 -4.73
CA GLN A 175 -17.87 7.47 -5.50
C GLN A 175 -18.32 6.07 -5.12
N TRP A 176 -17.42 5.09 -5.11
CA TRP A 176 -17.74 3.72 -4.70
C TRP A 176 -18.34 3.67 -3.30
N THR A 177 -17.76 4.41 -2.35
CA THR A 177 -18.25 4.48 -0.96
C THR A 177 -19.66 5.08 -0.90
N SER A 178 -19.94 6.11 -1.70
CA SER A 178 -21.27 6.70 -1.79
C SER A 178 -22.32 5.71 -2.30
N ASP A 179 -21.94 4.86 -3.24
CA ASP A 179 -22.84 3.88 -3.85
C ASP A 179 -23.05 2.63 -2.96
N HIS A 180 -22.17 2.40 -1.98
CA HIS A 180 -22.14 1.22 -1.09
C HIS A 180 -22.18 1.58 0.40
N ASP A 181 -22.63 2.77 0.78
CA ASP A 181 -22.58 3.33 2.13
C ASP A 181 -23.11 2.37 3.22
N ARG A 182 -24.30 1.81 2.98
CA ARG A 182 -24.97 0.88 3.92
C ARG A 182 -24.19 -0.43 4.07
N GLU A 183 -23.69 -0.98 2.97
CA GLU A 183 -22.94 -2.23 2.98
C GLU A 183 -21.66 -2.06 3.79
N VAL A 184 -20.92 -0.98 3.58
CA VAL A 184 -19.68 -0.67 4.29
C VAL A 184 -19.91 -0.60 5.80
N VAL A 185 -20.89 0.20 6.24
CA VAL A 185 -21.21 0.35 7.67
C VAL A 185 -21.66 -0.98 8.28
N MET A 186 -22.53 -1.72 7.60
CA MET A 186 -23.01 -3.03 8.08
C MET A 186 -21.88 -4.05 8.22
N ASN A 187 -20.97 -4.11 7.25
CA ASN A 187 -19.84 -5.05 7.25
C ASN A 187 -18.87 -4.73 8.38
N LYS A 188 -18.53 -3.45 8.59
CA LYS A 188 -17.70 -3.02 9.72
C LYS A 188 -18.34 -3.40 11.05
N GLN A 189 -19.61 -3.05 11.26
CA GLN A 189 -20.32 -3.39 12.50
C GLN A 189 -20.43 -4.90 12.74
N LYS A 190 -20.56 -5.68 11.68
CA LYS A 190 -20.55 -7.15 11.77
C LYS A 190 -19.18 -7.65 12.19
N ALA A 191 -18.10 -7.16 11.58
CA ALA A 191 -16.73 -7.50 11.95
C ALA A 191 -16.43 -7.16 13.42
N ASP A 192 -16.85 -5.98 13.90
CA ASP A 192 -16.68 -5.56 15.28
C ASP A 192 -17.39 -6.49 16.28
N ARG A 193 -18.59 -6.97 15.92
CA ARG A 193 -19.33 -7.94 16.75
C ARG A 193 -18.68 -9.33 16.76
N GLU A 194 -18.12 -9.76 15.64
CA GLU A 194 -17.42 -11.04 15.51
C GLU A 194 -16.09 -11.04 16.27
N LEU A 195 -15.32 -9.96 16.14
CA LEU A 195 -14.05 -9.77 16.82
C LEU A 195 -14.21 -9.86 18.36
N ARG A 196 -15.27 -9.29 18.92
CA ARG A 196 -15.57 -9.37 20.37
C ARG A 196 -15.84 -10.81 20.87
N LYS A 197 -16.18 -11.73 19.98
CA LYS A 197 -16.46 -13.13 20.30
C LYS A 197 -15.31 -14.06 19.93
N GLN A 198 -14.30 -13.52 19.26
CA GLN A 198 -13.16 -14.29 18.78
C GLN A 198 -12.30 -14.74 19.96
N GLY A 199 -12.09 -16.04 20.07
CA GLY A 199 -11.29 -16.64 21.14
C GLY A 199 -9.84 -16.91 20.75
N THR A 200 -9.52 -16.89 19.47
CA THR A 200 -8.17 -17.18 18.95
C THR A 200 -7.75 -16.07 17.99
N PHE A 201 -6.56 -15.55 18.19
CA PHE A 201 -5.92 -14.57 17.32
C PHE A 201 -4.62 -15.15 16.75
N TYR A 202 -4.20 -14.66 15.61
CA TYR A 202 -2.92 -15.04 15.01
C TYR A 202 -1.96 -13.88 15.07
N MET A 203 -0.77 -14.13 15.58
CA MET A 203 0.24 -13.08 15.79
C MET A 203 1.18 -12.95 14.61
N ASN A 204 1.22 -13.96 13.75
CA ASN A 204 2.07 -13.99 12.59
C ASN A 204 1.38 -14.57 11.36
N HIS A 205 1.88 -14.22 10.18
CA HIS A 205 1.35 -14.64 8.89
C HIS A 205 2.51 -14.97 7.95
N GLU A 206 2.44 -16.09 7.29
CA GLU A 206 3.46 -16.57 6.36
C GLU A 206 2.91 -16.61 4.94
N LEU A 207 3.72 -16.20 3.97
CA LEU A 207 3.36 -16.29 2.56
C LEU A 207 3.04 -17.73 2.16
N ASP A 208 1.88 -17.95 1.57
CA ASP A 208 1.53 -19.25 0.97
C ASP A 208 2.10 -19.36 -0.45
N SER A 209 3.37 -19.70 -0.54
CA SER A 209 4.06 -19.86 -1.83
C SER A 209 3.55 -21.01 -2.70
N ALA A 210 2.69 -21.89 -2.17
CA ALA A 210 2.07 -22.96 -2.94
C ALA A 210 0.88 -22.47 -3.78
N GLN A 211 0.32 -21.31 -3.47
CA GLN A 211 -0.76 -20.67 -4.21
C GLN A 211 -0.25 -19.47 -4.98
N VAL A 212 -0.05 -19.65 -6.28
CA VAL A 212 0.43 -18.61 -7.19
C VAL A 212 -0.69 -18.23 -8.14
N ASP A 213 -1.02 -16.95 -8.18
CA ASP A 213 -1.89 -16.34 -9.18
C ASP A 213 -1.04 -15.67 -10.27
N SER A 214 -1.68 -14.98 -11.20
CA SER A 214 -1.00 -14.18 -12.21
C SER A 214 -1.64 -12.81 -12.34
N VAL A 215 -0.82 -11.80 -12.62
CA VAL A 215 -1.28 -10.44 -12.90
C VAL A 215 -0.71 -9.96 -14.21
N PHE A 216 -1.54 -9.28 -15.02
CA PHE A 216 -1.04 -8.62 -16.22
C PHE A 216 -0.24 -7.39 -15.86
N PHE A 217 1.00 -7.35 -16.33
CA PHE A 217 1.98 -6.35 -15.96
C PHE A 217 2.57 -5.64 -17.17
N LYS A 218 2.84 -4.35 -17.04
CA LYS A 218 3.48 -3.52 -18.07
C LYS A 218 4.76 -2.95 -17.48
N GLY A 219 5.88 -3.53 -17.86
CA GLY A 219 7.21 -3.21 -17.36
C GLY A 219 8.10 -2.53 -18.40
N PHE A 220 9.35 -2.33 -18.00
CA PHE A 220 10.46 -1.95 -18.85
C PHE A 220 11.57 -2.98 -18.73
N ARG A 221 12.34 -3.18 -19.80
CA ARG A 221 13.45 -4.12 -19.82
C ARG A 221 14.46 -3.79 -18.72
N ALA A 222 14.76 -4.79 -17.89
CA ALA A 222 15.79 -4.71 -16.86
C ALA A 222 17.17 -5.00 -17.45
N GLU A 223 18.17 -4.19 -17.11
CA GLU A 223 19.56 -4.36 -17.51
C GLU A 223 20.49 -4.31 -16.31
N PHE A 224 21.37 -5.31 -16.20
CA PHE A 224 22.40 -5.35 -15.18
C PHE A 224 23.72 -4.83 -15.74
N PHE A 225 24.40 -3.99 -14.95
CA PHE A 225 25.69 -3.43 -15.33
C PHE A 225 26.58 -3.25 -14.10
N THR A 226 27.91 -3.21 -14.31
CA THR A 226 28.86 -2.92 -13.25
C THR A 226 28.98 -1.41 -13.06
N SER A 227 28.84 -0.96 -11.83
CA SER A 227 28.99 0.46 -11.47
C SER A 227 30.43 0.90 -11.57
N ASP A 228 30.72 1.95 -12.32
CA ASP A 228 32.05 2.54 -12.42
C ASP A 228 32.54 3.15 -11.08
N VAL A 229 31.59 3.45 -10.16
CA VAL A 229 31.92 4.05 -8.85
C VAL A 229 32.18 3.02 -7.79
N THR A 230 31.36 1.94 -7.74
CA THR A 230 31.43 0.97 -6.63
C THR A 230 32.00 -0.38 -7.04
N GLY A 231 32.12 -0.66 -8.34
CA GLY A 231 32.49 -1.97 -8.87
C GLY A 231 31.44 -3.08 -8.67
N LEU A 232 30.27 -2.74 -8.10
CA LEU A 232 29.20 -3.69 -7.83
C LEU A 232 28.17 -3.71 -8.96
N GLU A 233 27.48 -4.84 -9.09
CA GLU A 233 26.33 -4.97 -10.01
C GLU A 233 25.22 -3.98 -9.61
N ARG A 234 24.68 -3.29 -10.60
CA ARG A 234 23.57 -2.36 -10.50
C ARG A 234 22.52 -2.72 -11.53
N LEU A 235 21.28 -2.40 -11.19
CA LEU A 235 20.13 -2.58 -12.06
C LEU A 235 19.63 -1.23 -12.58
N ARG A 236 19.32 -1.17 -13.87
CA ARG A 236 18.55 -0.06 -14.48
C ARG A 236 17.44 -0.62 -15.35
N TYR A 237 16.45 0.21 -15.62
CA TYR A 237 15.34 -0.11 -16.52
C TYR A 237 15.42 0.75 -17.78
N ASP A 238 15.34 0.13 -18.95
CA ASP A 238 15.34 0.81 -20.24
C ASP A 238 13.92 1.16 -20.65
N GLN A 239 13.52 2.41 -20.45
CA GLN A 239 12.19 2.92 -20.80
C GLN A 239 11.91 2.91 -22.32
N SER A 240 12.93 2.80 -23.16
CA SER A 240 12.75 2.67 -24.62
C SER A 240 12.35 1.26 -25.04
N THR A 241 12.45 0.28 -24.14
CA THR A 241 12.11 -1.12 -24.37
C THR A 241 11.01 -1.57 -23.40
N PRO A 242 9.75 -1.11 -23.62
CA PRO A 242 8.60 -1.55 -22.83
C PRO A 242 8.24 -3.00 -23.17
N TRP A 243 7.71 -3.71 -22.17
CA TRP A 243 7.12 -5.03 -22.36
C TRP A 243 5.80 -5.14 -21.58
N GLU A 244 4.97 -6.11 -21.95
CA GLU A 244 3.77 -6.47 -21.21
C GLU A 244 3.55 -7.98 -21.25
N GLY A 245 2.94 -8.50 -20.17
CA GLY A 245 2.68 -9.93 -20.05
C GLY A 245 2.18 -10.30 -18.65
N TYR A 246 1.84 -11.56 -18.48
CA TYR A 246 1.46 -12.09 -17.17
C TYR A 246 2.71 -12.46 -16.38
N ILE A 247 2.75 -12.04 -15.11
CA ILE A 247 3.80 -12.36 -14.15
C ILE A 247 3.21 -13.11 -12.95
N PRO A 248 3.99 -13.93 -12.22
CA PRO A 248 3.55 -14.58 -10.99
C PRO A 248 3.14 -13.55 -9.92
N HIS A 249 2.02 -13.81 -9.23
CA HIS A 249 1.51 -12.96 -8.17
C HIS A 249 1.20 -13.79 -6.92
N PHE A 250 1.98 -13.59 -5.87
CA PHE A 250 1.84 -14.25 -4.58
C PHE A 250 1.06 -13.34 -3.65
N LYS A 251 -0.20 -13.66 -3.36
CA LYS A 251 -1.11 -12.78 -2.62
C LYS A 251 -1.78 -13.42 -1.39
N ASN A 252 -1.59 -14.73 -1.18
CA ASN A 252 -2.22 -15.46 -0.11
C ASN A 252 -1.27 -15.68 1.08
N TYR A 253 -1.80 -15.56 2.29
CA TYR A 253 -1.04 -15.75 3.53
C TYR A 253 -1.72 -16.80 4.43
N LYS A 254 -0.92 -17.57 5.15
CA LYS A 254 -1.35 -18.53 6.17
C LYS A 254 -1.22 -17.91 7.54
N ASN A 255 -2.25 -18.06 8.34
CA ASN A 255 -2.25 -17.69 9.74
C ASN A 255 -1.40 -18.67 10.54
N VAL A 256 -0.39 -18.17 11.26
CA VAL A 256 0.48 -18.96 12.14
C VAL A 256 0.56 -18.31 13.53
N ASP A 257 1.14 -19.03 14.51
CA ASP A 257 1.28 -18.58 15.89
C ASP A 257 -0.05 -18.17 16.55
N PRO A 258 -0.99 -19.12 16.73
CA PRO A 258 -2.27 -18.83 17.37
C PRO A 258 -2.09 -18.46 18.85
N VAL A 259 -2.78 -17.40 19.27
CA VAL A 259 -2.86 -16.96 20.68
C VAL A 259 -4.30 -16.99 21.13
N ILE A 260 -4.54 -17.60 22.28
CA ILE A 260 -5.87 -17.62 22.89
C ILE A 260 -6.09 -16.32 23.65
N ALA A 261 -7.23 -15.68 23.39
CA ALA A 261 -7.61 -14.47 24.12
C ALA A 261 -7.74 -14.77 25.64
N PRO A 262 -7.21 -13.94 26.54
CA PRO A 262 -7.46 -14.08 27.94
C PRO A 262 -8.97 -13.98 28.23
N LYS A 263 -9.46 -14.84 29.15
CA LYS A 263 -10.87 -14.81 29.59
C LYS A 263 -11.15 -13.60 30.45
#